data_c9dac6cb65060d28cc1d605cc019db33
#
_entry.id   c9dac6cb65060d28cc1d605cc019db33
#
_cell.length_a   1.000
_cell.length_b   1.000
_cell.length_c   1.000
_cell.angle_alpha   90.00
_cell.angle_beta   90.00
_cell.angle_gamma   90.00
#
_symmetry.space_group_name_H-M   'P 1'
#
loop_
_entity.id
_entity.type
_entity.pdbx_description
1 polymer ?
#
loop_
_entity_poly.entity_id
_entity_poly.type
_entity_poly.pdbx_seq_one_letter_code
_entity_poly.pdbx_strand_id
1 'polypeptide(L)'
;MRRSTIPLVITLAATVGLVACEKKDKPVTEVYPASIAAAQDVKVDKDFGDKVRAYILQHPEILLEAQQALQLKAMAEEEAVIEKQFASHKVQLQRDKRDFVINPKGKVTVVQLFDYNCTYCKVIAPEVARLARENPDVRFVFKDYTLGNFGPTSEYAAAAARALGNKGLFADSHFEMMEHRPLTDEQVDDLLTRNGITPASVRALEQTPEQVQYLADQRQLAKDMGINGTPAFFVEGDFISGAQTEALKAAIAKAKAAK
;
A
#
# COMPACT_ATOMS: atom_id res chain seq x y z
N MET A 1 39.52 68.31 -42.73
CA MET A 1 40.13 67.00 -42.81
C MET A 1 39.44 66.07 -41.81
N ARG A 2 38.41 65.30 -42.23
CA ARG A 2 37.70 64.35 -41.39
C ARG A 2 38.09 62.99 -41.86
N ARG A 3 38.77 62.21 -41.01
CA ARG A 3 39.06 60.79 -41.23
C ARG A 3 37.84 59.96 -40.79
N SER A 4 37.27 59.26 -41.78
CA SER A 4 36.19 58.34 -41.60
C SER A 4 36.78 56.99 -41.17
N THR A 5 36.39 56.44 -39.99
CA THR A 5 36.73 55.12 -39.53
C THR A 5 35.53 54.24 -39.78
N ILE A 6 35.72 53.23 -40.57
CA ILE A 6 34.72 52.12 -40.87
C ILE A 6 34.84 51.06 -39.76
N PRO A 7 33.75 50.70 -39.05
CA PRO A 7 33.82 49.61 -38.12
C PRO A 7 33.71 48.22 -38.85
N LEU A 8 34.63 47.36 -38.54
CA LEU A 8 34.68 45.96 -38.96
C LEU A 8 33.58 45.17 -38.25
N VAL A 9 32.57 44.71 -38.99
CA VAL A 9 31.53 43.79 -38.51
C VAL A 9 32.06 42.37 -38.54
N ILE A 10 32.33 41.80 -37.37
CA ILE A 10 32.67 40.39 -37.22
C ILE A 10 31.35 39.61 -37.08
N THR A 11 30.98 38.93 -38.14
CA THR A 11 29.87 37.96 -38.13
C THR A 11 30.32 36.66 -37.46
N LEU A 12 29.83 36.43 -36.25
CA LEU A 12 30.02 35.17 -35.53
C LEU A 12 28.96 34.16 -36.03
N ALA A 13 29.41 33.22 -36.88
CA ALA A 13 28.55 32.11 -37.28
C ALA A 13 28.42 31.10 -36.15
N ALA A 14 27.24 31.08 -35.45
CA ALA A 14 26.89 30.05 -34.48
C ALA A 14 26.48 28.80 -35.22
N THR A 15 27.34 27.81 -35.25
CA THR A 15 27.00 26.45 -35.67
C THR A 15 26.20 25.79 -34.52
N VAL A 16 24.89 25.73 -34.70
CA VAL A 16 24.03 24.91 -33.86
C VAL A 16 24.27 23.45 -34.22
N GLY A 17 25.08 22.78 -33.42
CA GLY A 17 25.21 21.31 -33.48
C GLY A 17 23.91 20.67 -33.02
N LEU A 18 23.16 20.12 -33.97
CA LEU A 18 22.08 19.17 -33.67
C LEU A 18 22.73 17.90 -33.07
N VAL A 19 22.70 17.82 -31.75
CA VAL A 19 22.93 16.54 -31.06
C VAL A 19 21.69 15.69 -31.31
N ALA A 20 21.74 14.85 -32.32
CA ALA A 20 20.81 13.74 -32.52
C ALA A 20 20.98 12.83 -31.29
N CYS A 21 20.02 12.84 -30.37
CA CYS A 21 19.88 11.79 -29.38
C CYS A 21 19.51 10.49 -30.12
N GLU A 22 20.54 9.74 -30.55
CA GLU A 22 20.39 8.38 -30.99
C GLU A 22 19.94 7.57 -29.78
N LYS A 23 18.62 7.33 -29.67
CA LYS A 23 18.10 6.30 -28.76
C LYS A 23 18.74 4.99 -29.20
N LYS A 24 19.78 4.56 -28.49
CA LYS A 24 20.23 3.17 -28.58
C LYS A 24 19.06 2.32 -28.08
N ASP A 25 18.36 1.70 -29.01
CA ASP A 25 17.39 0.68 -28.67
C ASP A 25 18.14 -0.39 -27.88
N LYS A 26 17.69 -0.60 -26.62
CA LYS A 26 18.25 -1.66 -25.79
C LYS A 26 18.01 -2.99 -26.50
N PRO A 27 18.99 -3.91 -26.49
CA PRO A 27 18.79 -5.21 -27.09
C PRO A 27 17.57 -5.88 -26.44
N VAL A 28 16.78 -6.58 -27.25
CA VAL A 28 15.52 -7.23 -26.83
C VAL A 28 15.70 -8.09 -25.56
N THR A 29 16.89 -8.67 -25.40
CA THR A 29 17.29 -9.47 -24.23
C THR A 29 17.33 -8.69 -22.90
N GLU A 30 17.43 -7.35 -22.92
CA GLU A 30 17.35 -6.52 -21.71
C GLU A 30 15.92 -6.20 -21.28
N VAL A 31 14.94 -6.38 -22.18
CA VAL A 31 13.53 -6.03 -21.94
C VAL A 31 12.70 -7.25 -21.50
N TYR A 32 13.12 -8.45 -21.90
CA TYR A 32 12.37 -9.68 -21.63
C TYR A 32 13.17 -10.68 -20.80
N PRO A 33 12.49 -11.50 -19.95
CA PRO A 33 13.13 -12.61 -19.24
C PRO A 33 13.89 -13.54 -20.20
N ALA A 34 14.96 -14.14 -19.71
CA ALA A 34 15.80 -15.05 -20.52
C ALA A 34 15.02 -16.19 -21.19
N SER A 35 13.93 -16.65 -20.57
CA SER A 35 13.02 -17.66 -21.14
C SER A 35 12.31 -17.18 -22.41
N ILE A 36 11.95 -15.89 -22.49
CA ILE A 36 11.30 -15.30 -23.67
C ILE A 36 12.34 -15.06 -24.76
N ALA A 37 13.55 -14.60 -24.40
CA ALA A 37 14.65 -14.42 -25.35
C ALA A 37 15.06 -15.77 -25.97
N ALA A 38 15.19 -16.84 -25.20
CA ALA A 38 15.51 -18.18 -25.69
C ALA A 38 14.44 -18.76 -26.62
N ALA A 39 13.15 -18.40 -26.39
CA ALA A 39 12.06 -18.86 -27.25
C ALA A 39 12.11 -18.27 -28.69
N GLN A 40 12.80 -17.15 -28.89
CA GLN A 40 12.96 -16.52 -30.22
C GLN A 40 13.86 -17.32 -31.15
N ASP A 41 14.79 -18.11 -30.62
CA ASP A 41 15.74 -18.93 -31.39
C ASP A 41 15.18 -20.32 -31.71
N VAL A 42 13.99 -20.68 -31.16
CA VAL A 42 13.36 -21.97 -31.44
C VAL A 42 12.73 -21.95 -32.85
N LYS A 43 13.15 -22.87 -33.71
CA LYS A 43 12.49 -23.08 -35.01
C LYS A 43 11.13 -23.73 -34.77
N VAL A 44 10.07 -22.95 -34.86
CA VAL A 44 8.71 -23.45 -34.81
C VAL A 44 8.32 -24.03 -36.15
N ASP A 45 7.79 -25.26 -36.15
CA ASP A 45 7.17 -25.85 -37.31
C ASP A 45 6.03 -24.96 -37.84
N LYS A 46 6.04 -24.66 -39.15
CA LYS A 46 5.10 -23.70 -39.72
C LYS A 46 3.63 -24.18 -39.57
N ASP A 47 3.38 -25.46 -39.83
CA ASP A 47 2.03 -26.05 -39.75
C ASP A 47 1.51 -26.00 -38.31
N PHE A 48 2.36 -26.30 -37.33
CA PHE A 48 2.04 -26.16 -35.90
C PHE A 48 1.75 -24.70 -35.52
N GLY A 49 2.62 -23.78 -35.98
CA GLY A 49 2.44 -22.33 -35.71
C GLY A 49 1.14 -21.79 -36.30
N ASP A 50 0.77 -22.18 -37.51
CA ASP A 50 -0.46 -21.80 -38.19
C ASP A 50 -1.71 -22.35 -37.43
N LYS A 51 -1.64 -23.60 -36.95
CA LYS A 51 -2.69 -24.21 -36.10
C LYS A 51 -2.87 -23.49 -34.79
N VAL A 52 -1.77 -23.18 -34.07
CA VAL A 52 -1.83 -22.42 -32.81
C VAL A 52 -2.43 -21.03 -33.04
N ARG A 53 -1.99 -20.34 -34.11
CA ARG A 53 -2.56 -19.03 -34.48
C ARG A 53 -4.06 -19.13 -34.77
N ALA A 54 -4.48 -20.08 -35.57
CA ALA A 54 -5.88 -20.28 -35.91
C ALA A 54 -6.73 -20.58 -34.66
N TYR A 55 -6.25 -21.42 -33.76
CA TYR A 55 -6.89 -21.79 -32.54
C TYR A 55 -7.08 -20.57 -31.61
N ILE A 56 -6.03 -19.78 -31.40
CA ILE A 56 -6.10 -18.56 -30.57
C ILE A 56 -7.07 -17.53 -31.19
N LEU A 57 -7.08 -17.39 -32.54
CA LEU A 57 -8.01 -16.46 -33.18
C LEU A 57 -9.46 -16.93 -33.17
N GLN A 58 -9.70 -18.24 -33.09
CA GLN A 58 -11.05 -18.82 -32.91
C GLN A 58 -11.51 -18.78 -31.44
N HIS A 59 -10.56 -18.77 -30.49
CA HIS A 59 -10.79 -18.80 -29.04
C HIS A 59 -9.97 -17.71 -28.33
N PRO A 60 -10.20 -16.40 -28.64
CA PRO A 60 -9.39 -15.31 -28.10
C PRO A 60 -9.51 -15.16 -26.58
N GLU A 61 -10.59 -15.68 -25.97
CA GLU A 61 -10.81 -15.72 -24.53
C GLU A 61 -9.70 -16.43 -23.75
N ILE A 62 -9.01 -17.39 -24.37
CA ILE A 62 -7.87 -18.13 -23.76
C ILE A 62 -6.77 -17.18 -23.29
N LEU A 63 -6.53 -16.08 -24.01
CA LEU A 63 -5.52 -15.09 -23.62
C LEU A 63 -5.92 -14.37 -22.32
N LEU A 64 -7.20 -14.08 -22.15
CA LEU A 64 -7.74 -13.47 -20.91
C LEU A 64 -7.68 -14.49 -19.76
N GLU A 65 -8.05 -15.74 -20.00
CA GLU A 65 -7.98 -16.81 -19.00
C GLU A 65 -6.53 -17.05 -18.55
N ALA A 66 -5.59 -17.11 -19.49
CA ALA A 66 -4.16 -17.25 -19.20
C ALA A 66 -3.62 -16.06 -18.39
N GLN A 67 -4.03 -14.84 -18.74
CA GLN A 67 -3.65 -13.63 -18.01
C GLN A 67 -4.19 -13.67 -16.58
N GLN A 68 -5.46 -14.04 -16.40
CA GLN A 68 -6.06 -14.17 -15.07
C GLN A 68 -5.35 -15.25 -14.24
N ALA A 69 -5.04 -16.40 -14.84
CA ALA A 69 -4.31 -17.47 -14.17
C ALA A 69 -2.91 -17.03 -13.71
N LEU A 70 -2.20 -16.27 -14.54
CA LEU A 70 -0.90 -15.68 -14.18
C LEU A 70 -1.02 -14.67 -13.04
N GLN A 71 -2.05 -13.82 -13.07
CA GLN A 71 -2.30 -12.85 -11.99
C GLN A 71 -2.60 -13.55 -10.67
N LEU A 72 -3.48 -14.56 -10.68
CA LEU A 72 -3.81 -15.34 -9.47
C LEU A 72 -2.58 -16.06 -8.92
N LYS A 73 -1.74 -16.62 -9.80
CA LYS A 73 -0.48 -17.26 -9.39
C LYS A 73 0.48 -16.27 -8.75
N ALA A 74 0.68 -15.09 -9.36
CA ALA A 74 1.55 -14.05 -8.83
C ALA A 74 1.06 -13.54 -7.46
N MET A 75 -0.25 -13.34 -7.30
CA MET A 75 -0.84 -12.95 -6.01
C MET A 75 -0.62 -14.03 -4.95
N ALA A 76 -0.82 -15.30 -5.27
CA ALA A 76 -0.61 -16.40 -4.32
C ALA A 76 0.88 -16.54 -3.92
N GLU A 77 1.80 -16.32 -4.85
CA GLU A 77 3.24 -16.32 -4.57
C GLU A 77 3.63 -15.13 -3.66
N GLU A 78 3.06 -13.94 -3.89
CA GLU A 78 3.26 -12.75 -3.06
C GLU A 78 2.70 -12.98 -1.64
N GLU A 79 1.49 -13.49 -1.52
CA GLU A 79 0.87 -13.84 -0.23
C GLU A 79 1.71 -14.85 0.55
N ALA A 80 2.20 -15.90 -0.11
CA ALA A 80 3.06 -16.91 0.52
C ALA A 80 4.41 -16.34 1.02
N VAL A 81 4.97 -15.35 0.33
CA VAL A 81 6.18 -14.63 0.80
C VAL A 81 5.85 -13.83 2.06
N ILE A 82 4.74 -13.09 2.06
CA ILE A 82 4.28 -12.28 3.20
C ILE A 82 4.03 -13.16 4.43
N GLU A 83 3.36 -14.30 4.26
CA GLU A 83 3.11 -15.25 5.36
C GLU A 83 4.40 -15.81 5.96
N LYS A 84 5.41 -16.10 5.12
CA LYS A 84 6.74 -16.49 5.61
C LYS A 84 7.41 -15.40 6.45
N GLN A 85 7.25 -14.14 6.09
CA GLN A 85 7.81 -13.01 6.84
C GLN A 85 7.09 -12.78 8.17
N PHE A 86 5.86 -13.25 8.33
CA PHE A 86 5.08 -13.08 9.55
C PHE A 86 5.82 -13.59 10.80
N ALA A 87 6.43 -14.76 10.73
CA ALA A 87 7.14 -15.35 11.86
C ALA A 87 8.29 -14.46 12.36
N SER A 88 9.04 -13.85 11.43
CA SER A 88 10.17 -12.95 11.72
C SER A 88 9.72 -11.62 12.32
N HIS A 89 8.54 -11.13 11.93
CA HIS A 89 8.02 -9.81 12.31
C HIS A 89 6.85 -9.88 13.31
N LYS A 90 6.55 -11.07 13.83
CA LYS A 90 5.38 -11.32 14.70
C LYS A 90 5.32 -10.36 15.89
N VAL A 91 6.44 -10.10 16.54
CA VAL A 91 6.50 -9.21 17.70
C VAL A 91 6.17 -7.78 17.28
N GLN A 92 6.75 -7.29 16.19
CA GLN A 92 6.49 -5.94 15.67
C GLN A 92 5.05 -5.78 15.20
N LEU A 93 4.48 -6.83 14.57
CA LEU A 93 3.09 -6.83 14.11
C LEU A 93 2.10 -6.86 15.27
N GLN A 94 2.33 -7.71 16.26
CA GLN A 94 1.32 -8.01 17.27
C GLN A 94 1.56 -7.34 18.63
N ARG A 95 2.78 -6.92 18.95
CA ARG A 95 3.19 -6.55 20.30
C ARG A 95 3.91 -5.20 20.41
N ASP A 96 3.92 -4.38 19.37
CA ASP A 96 4.42 -3.02 19.48
C ASP A 96 3.53 -2.25 20.47
N LYS A 97 4.14 -1.71 21.52
CA LYS A 97 3.42 -1.01 22.58
C LYS A 97 2.83 0.34 22.14
N ARG A 98 3.25 0.81 20.97
CA ARG A 98 2.77 2.06 20.38
C ARG A 98 1.46 1.88 19.63
N ASP A 99 1.09 0.63 19.28
CA ASP A 99 -0.14 0.34 18.57
C ASP A 99 -1.36 0.42 19.48
N PHE A 100 -2.49 0.80 18.90
CA PHE A 100 -3.77 0.72 19.60
C PHE A 100 -4.40 -0.67 19.43
N VAL A 101 -5.09 -1.08 20.47
CA VAL A 101 -5.64 -2.43 20.54
C VAL A 101 -7.06 -2.38 21.09
N ILE A 102 -7.97 -3.01 20.35
CA ILE A 102 -9.33 -3.30 20.85
C ILE A 102 -9.35 -4.77 21.32
N ASN A 103 -10.04 -5.05 22.41
CA ASN A 103 -10.10 -6.36 23.06
C ASN A 103 -8.71 -6.92 23.45
N PRO A 104 -7.92 -6.23 24.30
CA PRO A 104 -6.51 -6.59 24.53
C PRO A 104 -6.32 -7.98 25.17
N LYS A 105 -7.37 -8.57 25.75
CA LYS A 105 -7.37 -9.93 26.36
C LYS A 105 -7.78 -11.04 25.40
N GLY A 106 -8.13 -10.71 24.17
CA GLY A 106 -8.51 -11.68 23.14
C GLY A 106 -7.39 -12.69 22.87
N LYS A 107 -7.78 -13.94 22.64
CA LYS A 107 -6.85 -15.07 22.41
C LYS A 107 -6.42 -15.19 20.95
N VAL A 108 -7.28 -14.81 20.01
CA VAL A 108 -6.98 -14.73 18.59
C VAL A 108 -6.55 -13.29 18.29
N THR A 109 -5.49 -13.10 17.53
CA THR A 109 -5.02 -11.76 17.16
C THR A 109 -5.27 -11.49 15.69
N VAL A 110 -5.95 -10.37 15.42
CA VAL A 110 -6.08 -9.74 14.11
C VAL A 110 -5.21 -8.48 14.12
N VAL A 111 -4.32 -8.34 13.14
CA VAL A 111 -3.58 -7.11 12.91
C VAL A 111 -4.13 -6.47 11.63
N GLN A 112 -4.42 -5.18 11.67
CA GLN A 112 -4.80 -4.39 10.50
C GLN A 112 -3.77 -3.30 10.25
N LEU A 113 -3.16 -3.30 9.06
CA LEU A 113 -2.44 -2.15 8.53
C LEU A 113 -3.43 -1.30 7.73
N PHE A 114 -3.51 0.00 8.03
CA PHE A 114 -4.53 0.86 7.45
C PHE A 114 -4.03 2.29 7.25
N ASP A 115 -4.77 3.06 6.45
CA ASP A 115 -4.60 4.51 6.29
C ASP A 115 -5.97 5.19 6.37
N TYR A 116 -6.04 6.34 7.06
CA TYR A 116 -7.30 7.06 7.28
C TYR A 116 -7.92 7.64 6.01
N ASN A 117 -7.18 7.81 4.92
CA ASN A 117 -7.72 8.24 3.63
C ASN A 117 -7.74 7.14 2.55
N CYS A 118 -7.39 5.91 2.92
CA CYS A 118 -7.56 4.77 2.03
C CYS A 118 -9.04 4.41 1.87
N THR A 119 -9.54 4.46 0.63
CA THR A 119 -10.93 4.15 0.30
C THR A 119 -11.34 2.75 0.75
N TYR A 120 -10.52 1.73 0.50
CA TYR A 120 -10.83 0.35 0.88
C TYR A 120 -10.77 0.12 2.39
N CYS A 121 -9.93 0.86 3.14
CA CYS A 121 -9.96 0.84 4.60
C CYS A 121 -11.31 1.34 5.13
N LYS A 122 -11.82 2.45 4.55
CA LYS A 122 -13.13 3.01 4.89
C LYS A 122 -14.29 2.06 4.52
N VAL A 123 -14.17 1.31 3.43
CA VAL A 123 -15.19 0.33 3.01
C VAL A 123 -15.33 -0.80 4.03
N ILE A 124 -14.21 -1.31 4.53
CA ILE A 124 -14.24 -2.46 5.47
C ILE A 124 -14.40 -2.04 6.94
N ALA A 125 -14.17 -0.78 7.30
CA ALA A 125 -14.18 -0.30 8.68
C ALA A 125 -15.48 -0.62 9.44
N PRO A 126 -16.70 -0.48 8.89
CA PRO A 126 -17.93 -0.88 9.59
C PRO A 126 -17.94 -2.36 9.97
N GLU A 127 -17.42 -3.21 9.11
CA GLU A 127 -17.33 -4.65 9.39
C GLU A 127 -16.28 -4.96 10.44
N VAL A 128 -15.09 -4.32 10.40
CA VAL A 128 -14.06 -4.46 11.45
C VAL A 128 -14.63 -4.01 12.80
N ALA A 129 -15.36 -2.89 12.84
CA ALA A 129 -16.03 -2.40 14.06
C ALA A 129 -17.03 -3.43 14.59
N ARG A 130 -17.85 -4.03 13.71
CA ARG A 130 -18.81 -5.07 14.07
C ARG A 130 -18.10 -6.32 14.61
N LEU A 131 -17.07 -6.80 13.89
CA LEU A 131 -16.31 -7.98 14.32
C LEU A 131 -15.64 -7.76 15.68
N ALA A 132 -15.09 -6.58 15.94
CA ALA A 132 -14.47 -6.26 17.23
C ALA A 132 -15.49 -6.26 18.39
N ARG A 133 -16.72 -5.77 18.15
CA ARG A 133 -17.80 -5.79 19.16
C ARG A 133 -18.34 -7.20 19.42
N GLU A 134 -18.55 -7.96 18.34
CA GLU A 134 -19.16 -9.31 18.42
C GLU A 134 -18.19 -10.39 18.90
N ASN A 135 -16.88 -10.14 18.86
CA ASN A 135 -15.83 -11.09 19.21
C ASN A 135 -14.89 -10.52 20.29
N PRO A 136 -15.32 -10.41 21.56
CA PRO A 136 -14.46 -9.91 22.64
C PRO A 136 -13.27 -10.83 22.95
N ASP A 137 -13.28 -12.06 22.43
CA ASP A 137 -12.21 -13.05 22.48
C ASP A 137 -11.18 -12.88 21.35
N VAL A 138 -11.39 -11.91 20.44
CA VAL A 138 -10.47 -11.53 19.35
C VAL A 138 -9.83 -10.18 19.64
N ARG A 139 -8.50 -10.15 19.66
CA ARG A 139 -7.68 -8.98 19.87
C ARG A 139 -7.38 -8.32 18.53
N PHE A 140 -7.82 -7.08 18.33
CA PHE A 140 -7.56 -6.29 17.13
C PHE A 140 -6.44 -5.29 17.40
N VAL A 141 -5.38 -5.35 16.60
CA VAL A 141 -4.22 -4.45 16.61
C VAL A 141 -4.30 -3.55 15.39
N PHE A 142 -4.22 -2.25 15.60
CA PHE A 142 -4.30 -1.24 14.54
C PHE A 142 -2.94 -0.60 14.31
N LYS A 143 -2.46 -0.64 13.06
CA LYS A 143 -1.16 -0.11 12.64
C LYS A 143 -1.35 0.96 11.58
N ASP A 144 -0.92 2.18 11.92
CA ASP A 144 -0.97 3.31 11.00
C ASP A 144 0.06 3.13 9.87
N TYR A 145 -0.39 2.64 8.73
CA TYR A 145 0.44 2.51 7.53
C TYR A 145 0.11 3.61 6.53
N THR A 146 0.63 4.82 6.80
CA THR A 146 0.44 5.98 5.93
C THR A 146 1.30 5.83 4.67
N LEU A 147 0.63 5.67 3.52
CA LEU A 147 1.29 5.41 2.22
C LEU A 147 1.87 6.68 1.58
N GLY A 148 1.55 7.86 2.11
CA GLY A 148 2.01 9.16 1.60
C GLY A 148 1.29 9.64 0.33
N ASN A 149 0.62 8.76 -0.41
CA ASN A 149 -0.13 9.09 -1.62
C ASN A 149 -1.58 9.56 -1.34
N PHE A 150 -2.04 9.48 -0.09
CA PHE A 150 -3.37 9.94 0.34
C PHE A 150 -3.37 11.33 0.96
N GLY A 151 -2.22 12.02 0.92
CA GLY A 151 -2.06 13.37 1.44
C GLY A 151 -1.66 13.45 2.92
N PRO A 152 -1.34 14.66 3.42
CA PRO A 152 -0.82 14.88 4.77
C PRO A 152 -1.87 14.63 5.87
N THR A 153 -3.16 14.71 5.55
CA THR A 153 -4.24 14.46 6.52
C THR A 153 -4.16 13.06 7.14
N SER A 154 -3.63 12.04 6.42
CA SER A 154 -3.45 10.69 6.96
C SER A 154 -2.48 10.66 8.17
N GLU A 155 -1.37 11.40 8.11
CA GLU A 155 -0.40 11.47 9.21
C GLU A 155 -0.96 12.30 10.38
N TYR A 156 -1.67 13.39 10.09
CA TYR A 156 -2.39 14.17 11.10
C TYR A 156 -3.47 13.33 11.81
N ALA A 157 -4.26 12.57 11.07
CA ALA A 157 -5.27 11.68 11.64
C ALA A 157 -4.64 10.58 12.52
N ALA A 158 -3.48 10.05 12.16
CA ALA A 158 -2.73 9.11 13.00
C ALA A 158 -2.27 9.76 14.32
N ALA A 159 -1.79 11.00 14.28
CA ALA A 159 -1.46 11.76 15.49
C ALA A 159 -2.70 12.07 16.34
N ALA A 160 -3.84 12.40 15.71
CA ALA A 160 -5.12 12.62 16.37
C ALA A 160 -5.63 11.34 17.06
N ALA A 161 -5.59 10.21 16.36
CA ALA A 161 -5.95 8.90 16.92
C ALA A 161 -5.10 8.56 18.15
N ARG A 162 -3.80 8.89 18.11
CA ARG A 162 -2.90 8.72 19.27
C ARG A 162 -3.31 9.61 20.44
N ALA A 163 -3.58 10.88 20.20
CA ALA A 163 -3.99 11.82 21.25
C ALA A 163 -5.33 11.41 21.89
N LEU A 164 -6.30 10.98 21.07
CA LEU A 164 -7.61 10.47 21.51
C LEU A 164 -7.46 9.11 22.22
N GLY A 165 -6.63 8.24 21.69
CA GLY A 165 -6.35 6.93 22.27
C GLY A 165 -5.72 7.02 23.66
N ASN A 166 -4.84 7.99 23.91
CA ASN A 166 -4.28 8.25 25.24
C ASN A 166 -5.33 8.69 26.27
N LYS A 167 -6.51 9.12 25.80
CA LYS A 167 -7.70 9.38 26.66
C LYS A 167 -8.67 8.20 26.71
N GLY A 168 -8.35 7.05 26.13
CA GLY A 168 -9.20 5.88 26.06
C GLY A 168 -10.28 5.93 24.97
N LEU A 169 -10.18 6.87 24.03
CA LEU A 169 -11.18 7.15 23.00
C LEU A 169 -10.80 6.58 21.62
N PHE A 170 -9.81 5.68 21.56
CA PHE A 170 -9.30 5.19 20.27
C PHE A 170 -10.38 4.57 19.39
N ALA A 171 -11.15 3.61 19.93
CA ALA A 171 -12.09 2.85 19.10
C ALA A 171 -13.15 3.75 18.45
N ASP A 172 -13.78 4.62 19.26
CA ASP A 172 -14.84 5.50 18.76
C ASP A 172 -14.28 6.50 17.74
N SER A 173 -13.18 7.15 18.06
CA SER A 173 -12.55 8.14 17.18
C SER A 173 -11.99 7.53 15.89
N HIS A 174 -11.41 6.33 15.98
CA HIS A 174 -10.88 5.62 14.80
C HIS A 174 -12.01 5.32 13.81
N PHE A 175 -13.09 4.73 14.26
CA PHE A 175 -14.20 4.38 13.39
C PHE A 175 -14.95 5.62 12.88
N GLU A 176 -15.11 6.67 13.68
CA GLU A 176 -15.67 7.94 13.24
C GLU A 176 -14.83 8.56 12.10
N MET A 177 -13.50 8.64 12.25
CA MET A 177 -12.63 9.12 11.16
C MET A 177 -12.71 8.27 9.90
N MET A 178 -12.97 6.96 10.01
CA MET A 178 -13.16 6.08 8.87
C MET A 178 -14.49 6.28 8.12
N GLU A 179 -15.49 6.95 8.72
CA GLU A 179 -16.78 7.24 8.06
C GLU A 179 -16.66 8.37 7.03
N HIS A 180 -15.73 9.32 7.21
CA HIS A 180 -15.55 10.48 6.32
C HIS A 180 -14.88 10.11 5.00
N ARG A 181 -15.38 10.62 3.87
CA ARG A 181 -14.90 10.26 2.51
C ARG A 181 -14.79 11.48 1.59
N PRO A 182 -13.63 12.14 1.49
CA PRO A 182 -12.40 11.92 2.25
C PRO A 182 -12.50 12.43 3.69
N LEU A 183 -11.55 12.05 4.53
CA LEU A 183 -11.32 12.70 5.82
C LEU A 183 -10.52 13.98 5.57
N THR A 184 -10.97 15.09 6.15
CA THR A 184 -10.30 16.40 6.07
C THR A 184 -9.71 16.82 7.41
N ASP A 185 -8.79 17.77 7.36
CA ASP A 185 -8.18 18.33 8.57
C ASP A 185 -9.23 18.99 9.47
N GLU A 186 -10.23 19.68 8.88
CA GLU A 186 -11.31 20.32 9.63
C GLU A 186 -12.14 19.30 10.42
N GLN A 187 -12.41 18.13 9.82
CA GLN A 187 -13.17 17.06 10.50
C GLN A 187 -12.35 16.45 11.65
N VAL A 188 -11.03 16.34 11.48
CA VAL A 188 -10.13 15.93 12.56
C VAL A 188 -10.10 16.96 13.66
N ASP A 189 -10.01 18.25 13.32
CA ASP A 189 -10.03 19.38 14.26
C ASP A 189 -11.34 19.42 15.10
N ASP A 190 -12.49 19.19 14.43
CA ASP A 190 -13.79 19.12 15.08
C ASP A 190 -13.87 17.94 16.06
N LEU A 191 -13.39 16.76 15.65
CA LEU A 191 -13.33 15.58 16.50
C LEU A 191 -12.47 15.82 17.75
N LEU A 192 -11.28 16.40 17.58
CA LEU A 192 -10.36 16.75 18.66
C LEU A 192 -11.01 17.74 19.63
N THR A 193 -11.58 18.82 19.11
CA THR A 193 -12.19 19.90 19.89
C THR A 193 -13.36 19.40 20.72
N ARG A 194 -14.23 18.57 20.16
CA ARG A 194 -15.37 17.94 20.88
C ARG A 194 -14.91 17.06 22.04
N ASN A 195 -13.70 16.50 21.93
CA ASN A 195 -13.11 15.65 22.97
C ASN A 195 -12.12 16.40 23.88
N GLY A 196 -12.13 17.73 23.84
CA GLY A 196 -11.32 18.58 24.71
C GLY A 196 -9.81 18.47 24.43
N ILE A 197 -9.44 18.31 23.16
CA ILE A 197 -8.06 18.30 22.68
C ILE A 197 -7.89 19.47 21.73
N THR A 198 -6.84 20.28 21.94
CA THR A 198 -6.55 21.40 21.08
C THR A 198 -5.89 20.91 19.78
N PRO A 199 -6.40 21.22 18.57
CA PRO A 199 -5.78 20.82 17.30
C PRO A 199 -4.29 21.20 17.21
N ALA A 200 -3.90 22.40 17.67
CA ALA A 200 -2.51 22.83 17.69
C ALA A 200 -1.59 21.89 18.48
N SER A 201 -2.08 21.28 19.58
CA SER A 201 -1.29 20.31 20.35
C SER A 201 -1.05 19.02 19.58
N VAL A 202 -2.00 18.62 18.73
CA VAL A 202 -1.88 17.42 17.90
C VAL A 202 -0.98 17.69 16.68
N ARG A 203 -1.03 18.90 16.12
CA ARG A 203 -0.05 19.33 15.09
C ARG A 203 1.38 19.32 15.65
N ALA A 204 1.57 19.71 16.91
CA ALA A 204 2.87 19.60 17.56
C ALA A 204 3.25 18.12 17.81
N LEU A 205 2.30 17.27 18.22
CA LEU A 205 2.52 15.83 18.40
C LEU A 205 2.93 15.16 17.09
N GLU A 206 2.26 15.48 15.97
CA GLU A 206 2.57 14.99 14.63
C GLU A 206 4.06 15.15 14.26
N GLN A 207 4.65 16.27 14.70
CA GLN A 207 6.05 16.65 14.39
C GLN A 207 7.06 16.13 15.43
N THR A 208 6.62 15.43 16.47
CA THR A 208 7.56 14.87 17.46
C THR A 208 8.41 13.77 16.86
N PRO A 209 9.69 13.64 17.27
CA PRO A 209 10.55 12.56 16.82
C PRO A 209 9.94 11.16 17.03
N GLU A 210 9.20 10.98 18.12
CA GLU A 210 8.55 9.71 18.46
C GLU A 210 7.43 9.35 17.47
N GLN A 211 6.58 10.32 17.09
CA GLN A 211 5.49 10.10 16.14
C GLN A 211 6.03 9.88 14.72
N VAL A 212 6.98 10.71 14.30
CA VAL A 212 7.65 10.57 13.00
C VAL A 212 8.33 9.20 12.89
N GLN A 213 9.07 8.80 13.93
CA GLN A 213 9.76 7.51 13.95
C GLN A 213 8.76 6.35 13.96
N TYR A 214 7.65 6.46 14.71
CA TYR A 214 6.61 5.42 14.70
C TYR A 214 6.07 5.18 13.29
N LEU A 215 5.68 6.23 12.56
CA LEU A 215 5.16 6.08 11.20
C LEU A 215 6.24 5.55 10.22
N ALA A 216 7.48 5.98 10.40
CA ALA A 216 8.60 5.46 9.62
C ALA A 216 8.82 3.94 9.86
N ASP A 217 8.75 3.50 11.12
CA ASP A 217 8.88 2.10 11.50
C ASP A 217 7.73 1.25 10.89
N GLN A 218 6.49 1.76 10.87
CA GLN A 218 5.35 1.08 10.27
C GLN A 218 5.53 0.93 8.75
N ARG A 219 6.00 1.98 8.07
CA ARG A 219 6.32 1.93 6.64
C ARG A 219 7.46 0.95 6.34
N GLN A 220 8.49 0.94 7.19
CA GLN A 220 9.61 0.01 7.03
C GLN A 220 9.17 -1.44 7.25
N LEU A 221 8.38 -1.71 8.29
CA LEU A 221 7.81 -3.03 8.57
C LEU A 221 6.99 -3.55 7.38
N ALA A 222 6.10 -2.72 6.82
CA ALA A 222 5.31 -3.09 5.65
C ALA A 222 6.20 -3.40 4.44
N LYS A 223 7.23 -2.58 4.19
CA LYS A 223 8.21 -2.80 3.11
C LYS A 223 8.98 -4.11 3.29
N ASP A 224 9.49 -4.39 4.50
CA ASP A 224 10.26 -5.59 4.81
C ASP A 224 9.41 -6.86 4.62
N MET A 225 8.12 -6.74 4.82
CA MET A 225 7.15 -7.83 4.62
C MET A 225 6.60 -7.92 3.18
N GLY A 226 6.93 -6.98 2.29
CA GLY A 226 6.39 -6.94 0.93
C GLY A 226 4.95 -6.44 0.84
N ILE A 227 4.44 -5.74 1.87
CA ILE A 227 3.06 -5.22 1.88
C ILE A 227 3.03 -3.89 1.12
N ASN A 228 2.27 -3.84 0.03
CA ASN A 228 2.25 -2.72 -0.91
C ASN A 228 0.98 -1.86 -0.83
N GLY A 229 0.04 -2.19 0.06
CA GLY A 229 -1.24 -1.48 0.12
C GLY A 229 -2.01 -1.69 1.41
N THR A 230 -3.11 -0.93 1.52
CA THR A 230 -4.05 -0.98 2.63
C THR A 230 -5.50 -1.18 2.14
N PRO A 231 -6.37 -1.81 2.94
CA PRO A 231 -6.05 -2.48 4.18
C PRO A 231 -5.28 -3.79 3.94
N ALA A 232 -4.45 -4.18 4.90
CA ALA A 232 -3.83 -5.49 4.96
C ALA A 232 -4.09 -6.11 6.33
N PHE A 233 -4.44 -7.39 6.39
CA PHE A 233 -4.75 -8.06 7.64
C PHE A 233 -3.87 -9.28 7.85
N PHE A 234 -3.58 -9.56 9.12
CA PHE A 234 -3.04 -10.85 9.56
C PHE A 234 -3.94 -11.44 10.64
N VAL A 235 -4.39 -12.65 10.46
CA VAL A 235 -5.15 -13.40 11.45
C VAL A 235 -4.32 -14.61 11.88
N GLU A 236 -3.64 -14.52 13.03
CA GLU A 236 -2.70 -15.53 13.56
C GLU A 236 -1.57 -15.92 12.58
N GLY A 237 -1.41 -15.23 11.47
CA GLY A 237 -0.40 -15.46 10.43
C GLY A 237 -0.98 -15.60 9.03
N ASP A 238 -2.24 -15.97 8.89
CA ASP A 238 -2.95 -15.97 7.61
C ASP A 238 -3.04 -14.52 7.11
N PHE A 239 -2.51 -14.24 5.93
CA PHE A 239 -2.51 -12.90 5.31
C PHE A 239 -3.75 -12.70 4.45
N ILE A 240 -4.35 -11.50 4.53
CA ILE A 240 -5.50 -11.10 3.72
C ILE A 240 -5.23 -9.70 3.16
N SER A 241 -5.12 -9.61 1.84
CA SER A 241 -4.90 -8.35 1.13
C SER A 241 -6.22 -7.68 0.77
N GLY A 242 -6.36 -6.39 1.09
CA GLY A 242 -7.52 -5.60 0.71
C GLY A 242 -8.77 -5.82 1.58
N ALA A 243 -9.90 -5.25 1.12
CA ALA A 243 -11.17 -5.22 1.86
C ALA A 243 -11.99 -6.51 1.67
N GLN A 244 -11.40 -7.68 1.93
CA GLN A 244 -12.00 -9.00 1.72
C GLN A 244 -12.76 -9.44 2.99
N THR A 245 -13.98 -8.95 3.16
CA THR A 245 -14.81 -9.19 4.35
C THR A 245 -15.01 -10.67 4.66
N GLU A 246 -15.36 -11.48 3.68
CA GLU A 246 -15.64 -12.92 3.90
C GLU A 246 -14.37 -13.71 4.22
N ALA A 247 -13.23 -13.35 3.60
CA ALA A 247 -11.95 -13.95 3.93
C ALA A 247 -11.54 -13.64 5.37
N LEU A 248 -11.72 -12.38 5.82
CA LEU A 248 -11.44 -11.97 7.20
C LEU A 248 -12.29 -12.74 8.22
N LYS A 249 -13.60 -12.87 7.96
CA LYS A 249 -14.50 -13.66 8.80
C LYS A 249 -14.08 -15.14 8.88
N ALA A 250 -13.79 -15.74 7.73
CA ALA A 250 -13.38 -17.13 7.65
C ALA A 250 -12.06 -17.39 8.40
N ALA A 251 -11.07 -16.50 8.25
CA ALA A 251 -9.80 -16.61 8.96
C ALA A 251 -9.97 -16.47 10.49
N ILE A 252 -10.82 -15.53 10.95
CA ILE A 252 -11.14 -15.39 12.38
C ILE A 252 -11.83 -16.67 12.91
N ALA A 253 -12.81 -17.19 12.18
CA ALA A 253 -13.50 -18.42 12.58
C ALA A 253 -12.54 -19.62 12.64
N LYS A 254 -11.67 -19.78 11.63
CA LYS A 254 -10.61 -20.81 11.59
C LYS A 254 -9.68 -20.69 12.80
N ALA A 255 -9.20 -19.46 13.08
CA ALA A 255 -8.29 -19.21 14.19
C ALA A 255 -8.93 -19.47 15.57
N LYS A 256 -10.23 -19.15 15.73
CA LYS A 256 -10.99 -19.44 16.96
C LYS A 256 -11.17 -20.96 17.16
N ALA A 257 -11.40 -21.71 16.11
CA ALA A 257 -11.55 -23.16 16.17
C ALA A 257 -10.24 -23.90 16.52
N ALA A 258 -9.09 -23.26 16.30
CA ALA A 258 -7.76 -23.82 16.59
C ALA A 258 -7.26 -23.53 18.03
N LYS A 259 -7.99 -22.73 18.84
CA LYS A 259 -7.64 -22.34 20.23
C LYS A 259 -8.44 -23.12 21.26
#